data_e89d15136e5ee757b8da2065a64580d1
#
_entry.id   e89d15136e5ee757b8da2065a64580d1
#
_cell.length_a   1.000
_cell.length_b   1.000
_cell.length_c   1.000
_cell.angle_alpha   90.00
_cell.angle_beta   90.00
_cell.angle_gamma   90.00
#
_symmetry.space_group_name_H-M   'P 1'
#
loop_
_entity.id
_entity.type
_entity.pdbx_description
1 polymer ?
#
loop_
_entity_poly.entity_id
_entity_poly.type
_entity_poly.pdbx_seq_one_letter_code
_entity_poly.pdbx_strand_id
1 'polypeptide(L)'
;GFRFHPTDEELVKFYLCRRCASEPINVPVIAEIDLYKFNPWELPEMALYGEKEWYFFSHRDRKYPNGSRPNRAAGTGYWKATGADKPIGKPKTLGIKKALVFYAGKAPKGIKTNWIMHEYRL
;
A
#
# COMPACT_ATOMS: atom_id res chain seq x y z
N GLY A 1 19.77 -9.31 13.32
CA GLY A 1 18.56 -9.94 12.89
C GLY A 1 18.10 -9.45 11.52
N PHE A 2 17.18 -10.15 10.95
CA PHE A 2 16.61 -9.80 9.66
C PHE A 2 15.81 -8.49 9.75
N ARG A 3 16.09 -7.58 8.81
CA ARG A 3 15.32 -6.35 8.66
C ARG A 3 14.85 -6.21 7.22
N PHE A 4 13.57 -5.95 7.06
CA PHE A 4 12.98 -5.76 5.73
C PHE A 4 12.84 -4.26 5.47
N HIS A 5 13.80 -3.70 4.73
CA HIS A 5 13.81 -2.28 4.36
C HIS A 5 14.10 -2.10 2.87
N PRO A 6 13.18 -2.51 2.00
CA PRO A 6 13.39 -2.33 0.56
C PRO A 6 13.30 -0.86 0.17
N THR A 7 14.10 -0.47 -0.83
CA THR A 7 13.87 0.80 -1.53
C THR A 7 12.60 0.70 -2.35
N ASP A 8 12.07 1.83 -2.80
CA ASP A 8 10.89 1.83 -3.66
C ASP A 8 11.11 1.00 -4.92
N GLU A 9 12.27 1.13 -5.55
CA GLU A 9 12.60 0.38 -6.76
C GLU A 9 12.72 -1.12 -6.48
N GLU A 10 13.35 -1.51 -5.38
CA GLU A 10 13.44 -2.91 -4.96
C GLU A 10 12.06 -3.49 -4.68
N LEU A 11 11.20 -2.75 -4.00
CA LEU A 11 9.87 -3.19 -3.67
C LEU A 11 9.05 -3.47 -4.94
N VAL A 12 9.12 -2.58 -5.92
CA VAL A 12 8.42 -2.76 -7.19
C VAL A 12 9.04 -3.89 -8.00
N LYS A 13 10.36 -3.87 -8.18
CA LYS A 13 11.07 -4.79 -9.06
C LYS A 13 11.09 -6.23 -8.55
N PHE A 14 11.38 -6.43 -7.26
CA PHE A 14 11.58 -7.78 -6.71
C PHE A 14 10.34 -8.39 -6.08
N TYR A 15 9.35 -7.59 -5.73
CA TYR A 15 8.15 -8.10 -5.05
C TYR A 15 6.89 -7.87 -5.87
N LEU A 16 6.58 -6.63 -6.22
CA LEU A 16 5.34 -6.31 -6.93
C LEU A 16 5.31 -6.88 -8.36
N CYS A 17 6.37 -6.72 -9.12
CA CYS A 17 6.46 -7.28 -10.48
C CYS A 17 6.29 -8.80 -10.48
N ARG A 18 6.95 -9.49 -9.54
CA ARG A 18 6.83 -10.94 -9.42
C ARG A 18 5.42 -11.37 -9.04
N ARG A 19 4.81 -10.66 -8.11
CA ARG A 19 3.44 -10.95 -7.67
C ARG A 19 2.44 -10.78 -8.80
N CYS A 20 2.54 -9.68 -9.55
CA CYS A 20 1.64 -9.40 -10.69
C CYS A 20 1.84 -10.37 -11.85
N ALA A 21 3.05 -10.87 -12.04
CA ALA A 21 3.38 -11.88 -13.06
C ALA A 21 3.12 -13.30 -12.59
N SER A 22 2.62 -13.50 -11.37
CA SER A 22 2.45 -14.81 -10.74
C SER A 22 3.74 -15.61 -10.63
N GLU A 23 4.89 -14.92 -10.57
CA GLU A 23 6.18 -15.54 -10.37
C GLU A 23 6.41 -15.85 -8.89
N PRO A 24 7.15 -16.92 -8.54
CA PRO A 24 7.41 -17.23 -7.15
C PRO A 24 8.28 -16.18 -6.46
N ILE A 25 7.96 -15.89 -5.22
CA ILE A 25 8.79 -15.09 -4.32
C ILE A 25 9.45 -16.09 -3.39
N ASN A 26 10.78 -16.13 -3.40
CA ASN A 26 11.55 -17.16 -2.69
C ASN A 26 11.34 -17.14 -1.17
N VAL A 27 11.19 -15.94 -0.61
CA VAL A 27 10.95 -15.78 0.83
C VAL A 27 9.68 -14.95 1.03
N PRO A 28 8.64 -15.50 1.67
CA PRO A 28 7.41 -14.75 1.91
C PRO A 28 7.65 -13.71 3.03
N VAL A 29 7.85 -12.46 2.65
CA VAL A 29 8.08 -11.36 3.59
C VAL A 29 6.94 -10.35 3.60
N ILE A 30 6.00 -10.48 2.66
CA ILE A 30 4.87 -9.56 2.52
C ILE A 30 3.58 -10.36 2.59
N ALA A 31 2.74 -10.05 3.57
CA ALA A 31 1.45 -10.72 3.73
C ALA A 31 0.43 -10.17 2.73
N GLU A 32 -0.48 -11.04 2.31
CA GLU A 32 -1.59 -10.66 1.44
C GLU A 32 -2.86 -10.51 2.28
N ILE A 33 -3.49 -9.34 2.23
CA ILE A 33 -4.71 -9.04 3.00
C ILE A 33 -5.66 -8.17 2.19
N ASP A 34 -6.91 -8.12 2.62
CA ASP A 34 -7.86 -7.13 2.13
C ASP A 34 -7.74 -5.90 3.02
N LEU A 35 -6.84 -5.02 2.64
CA LEU A 35 -6.38 -3.89 3.43
C LEU A 35 -7.52 -2.94 3.82
N TYR A 36 -8.49 -2.75 2.95
CA TYR A 36 -9.58 -1.80 3.16
C TYR A 36 -10.68 -2.30 4.12
N LYS A 37 -10.57 -3.52 4.63
CA LYS A 37 -11.46 -4.03 5.69
C LYS A 37 -11.03 -3.59 7.09
N PHE A 38 -9.83 -3.03 7.22
CA PHE A 38 -9.23 -2.78 8.53
C PHE A 38 -8.89 -1.32 8.75
N ASN A 39 -8.91 -0.90 10.02
CA ASN A 39 -8.30 0.36 10.41
C ASN A 39 -6.77 0.20 10.38
N PRO A 40 -6.00 1.28 10.11
CA PRO A 40 -4.55 1.16 10.00
C PRO A 40 -3.87 0.63 11.25
N TRP A 41 -4.39 0.92 12.44
CA TRP A 41 -3.80 0.45 13.69
C TRP A 41 -3.97 -1.06 13.92
N GLU A 42 -4.83 -1.73 13.14
CA GLU A 42 -4.98 -3.18 13.19
C GLU A 42 -3.96 -3.90 12.31
N LEU A 43 -3.38 -3.19 11.35
CA LEU A 43 -2.51 -3.79 10.33
C LEU A 43 -1.16 -4.29 10.84
N PRO A 44 -0.47 -3.61 11.78
CA PRO A 44 0.84 -4.07 12.23
C PRO A 44 0.87 -5.51 12.73
N GLU A 45 -0.18 -5.97 13.40
CA GLU A 45 -0.28 -7.34 13.90
C GLU A 45 -0.42 -8.38 12.79
N MET A 46 -0.86 -7.96 11.62
CA MET A 46 -1.08 -8.86 10.47
C MET A 46 0.13 -8.92 9.55
N ALA A 47 1.10 -8.03 9.73
CA ALA A 47 2.31 -8.01 8.93
C ALA A 47 3.25 -9.14 9.34
N LEU A 48 4.03 -9.65 8.37
CA LEU A 48 5.02 -10.68 8.65
C LEU A 48 6.26 -10.10 9.32
N TYR A 49 6.63 -8.87 8.96
CA TYR A 49 7.79 -8.17 9.49
C TYR A 49 7.51 -6.68 9.61
N GLY A 50 8.25 -6.01 10.49
CA GLY A 50 8.25 -4.57 10.62
C GLY A 50 8.04 -4.08 12.04
N GLU A 51 8.67 -2.95 12.36
CA GLU A 51 8.53 -2.26 13.65
C GLU A 51 7.92 -0.87 13.49
N LYS A 52 8.27 -0.19 12.41
CA LYS A 52 7.80 1.17 12.09
C LYS A 52 7.12 1.27 10.75
N GLU A 53 7.39 0.31 9.86
CA GLU A 53 6.80 0.22 8.54
C GLU A 53 6.34 -1.21 8.31
N TRP A 54 5.18 -1.36 7.68
CA TRP A 54 4.57 -2.66 7.43
C TRP A 54 4.15 -2.74 5.98
N TYR A 55 4.34 -3.90 5.36
CA TYR A 55 4.12 -4.10 3.93
C TYR A 55 3.06 -5.17 3.69
N PHE A 56 2.19 -4.91 2.72
CA PHE A 56 1.11 -5.83 2.38
C PHE A 56 0.88 -5.84 0.88
N PHE A 57 0.45 -6.99 0.38
CA PHE A 57 -0.19 -7.06 -0.93
C PHE A 57 -1.70 -6.97 -0.72
N SER A 58 -2.38 -6.19 -1.55
CA SER A 58 -3.83 -6.08 -1.52
C SER A 58 -4.37 -6.15 -2.93
N HIS A 59 -5.54 -6.78 -3.07
CA HIS A 59 -6.17 -6.89 -4.38
C HIS A 59 -6.66 -5.54 -4.87
N ARG A 60 -6.53 -5.35 -6.18
CA ARG A 60 -7.04 -4.17 -6.85
C ARG A 60 -8.57 -4.21 -6.88
N ASP A 61 -9.22 -3.10 -6.54
CA ASP A 61 -10.67 -2.98 -6.63
C ASP A 61 -11.11 -2.94 -8.09
N ARG A 62 -11.88 -3.93 -8.52
CA ARG A 62 -12.36 -4.05 -9.90
C ARG A 62 -13.39 -3.00 -10.27
N LYS A 63 -14.11 -2.44 -9.32
CA LYS A 63 -15.08 -1.37 -9.52
C LYS A 63 -14.41 -0.09 -10.01
N TYR A 64 -13.14 0.09 -9.67
CA TYR A 64 -12.34 1.25 -10.06
C TYR A 64 -11.07 0.77 -10.77
N PRO A 65 -11.18 0.25 -12.00
CA PRO A 65 -10.06 -0.44 -12.64
C PRO A 65 -8.83 0.43 -12.90
N ASN A 66 -9.00 1.75 -13.02
CA ASN A 66 -7.88 2.67 -13.18
C ASN A 66 -7.39 3.26 -11.86
N GLY A 67 -7.91 2.77 -10.73
CA GLY A 67 -7.48 3.20 -9.41
C GLY A 67 -7.91 4.61 -9.02
N SER A 68 -8.88 5.20 -9.72
CA SER A 68 -9.35 6.57 -9.49
C SER A 68 -10.44 6.68 -8.43
N ARG A 69 -10.42 5.81 -7.44
CA ARG A 69 -11.38 5.84 -6.34
C ARG A 69 -11.18 7.10 -5.50
N PRO A 70 -12.17 8.02 -5.42
CA PRO A 70 -11.99 9.31 -4.72
C PRO A 70 -11.82 9.17 -3.21
N ASN A 71 -12.58 8.25 -2.59
CA ASN A 71 -12.47 7.95 -1.16
C ASN A 71 -12.31 6.46 -0.98
N ARG A 72 -11.28 6.08 -0.21
CA ARG A 72 -10.95 4.68 0.04
C ARG A 72 -11.38 4.33 1.46
N ALA A 73 -12.66 4.05 1.64
CA ALA A 73 -13.21 3.68 2.93
C ALA A 73 -12.55 2.40 3.47
N ALA A 74 -12.16 2.42 4.74
CA ALA A 74 -11.51 1.30 5.39
C ALA A 74 -11.82 1.35 6.89
N GLY A 75 -12.28 0.23 7.45
CA GLY A 75 -12.64 0.20 8.86
C GLY A 75 -13.63 1.29 9.23
N THR A 76 -13.27 2.13 10.20
CA THR A 76 -14.12 3.23 10.66
C THR A 76 -13.73 4.59 10.08
N GLY A 77 -12.91 4.61 9.04
CA GLY A 77 -12.44 5.84 8.41
C GLY A 77 -12.23 5.68 6.92
N TYR A 78 -11.30 6.46 6.38
CA TYR A 78 -10.98 6.40 4.96
C TYR A 78 -9.58 6.92 4.68
N TRP A 79 -9.01 6.44 3.57
CA TRP A 79 -7.72 6.90 3.06
C TRP A 79 -7.95 7.97 2.00
N LYS A 80 -7.20 9.04 2.08
CA LYS A 80 -7.27 10.15 1.12
C LYS A 80 -5.89 10.38 0.52
N ALA A 81 -5.83 10.43 -0.81
CA ALA A 81 -4.59 10.70 -1.52
C ALA A 81 -4.08 12.12 -1.20
N THR A 82 -2.77 12.23 -1.04
CA THR A 82 -2.11 13.51 -0.77
C THR A 82 -0.89 13.66 -1.69
N GLY A 83 -0.70 14.86 -2.23
CA GLY A 83 0.40 15.13 -3.15
C GLY A 83 0.24 14.46 -4.51
N ALA A 84 1.25 14.62 -5.35
CA ALA A 84 1.28 14.03 -6.68
C ALA A 84 1.86 12.62 -6.63
N ASP A 85 1.40 11.76 -7.54
CA ASP A 85 1.98 10.43 -7.72
C ASP A 85 3.43 10.56 -8.20
N LYS A 86 4.28 9.64 -7.75
CA LYS A 86 5.70 9.63 -8.09
C LYS A 86 6.04 8.41 -8.95
N PRO A 87 6.76 8.60 -10.08
CA PRO A 87 7.25 7.46 -10.84
C PRO A 87 8.40 6.78 -10.10
N ILE A 88 8.50 5.46 -10.26
CA ILE A 88 9.55 4.63 -9.67
C ILE A 88 10.31 3.94 -10.78
N GLY A 89 11.65 3.98 -10.71
CA GLY A 89 12.53 3.33 -11.65
C GLY A 89 13.21 4.28 -12.62
N LYS A 90 14.48 3.98 -12.92
CA LYS A 90 15.31 4.72 -13.87
C LYS A 90 16.17 3.73 -14.64
N PRO A 91 16.43 3.98 -15.92
CA PRO A 91 15.95 5.08 -16.77
C PRO A 91 14.49 4.95 -17.19
N LYS A 92 13.89 3.76 -17.01
CA LYS A 92 12.51 3.47 -17.39
C LYS A 92 11.63 3.38 -16.15
N THR A 93 10.46 4.01 -16.20
CA THR A 93 9.48 3.89 -15.12
C THR A 93 8.95 2.47 -15.02
N LEU A 94 9.09 1.86 -13.82
CA LEU A 94 8.62 0.53 -13.51
C LEU A 94 7.23 0.54 -12.87
N GLY A 95 6.94 1.57 -12.10
CA GLY A 95 5.68 1.68 -11.39
C GLY A 95 5.44 3.07 -10.85
N ILE A 96 4.35 3.22 -10.11
CA ILE A 96 3.90 4.49 -9.55
C ILE A 96 3.66 4.35 -8.05
N LYS A 97 4.07 5.36 -7.29
CA LYS A 97 3.88 5.46 -5.84
C LYS A 97 2.87 6.57 -5.53
N LYS A 98 1.83 6.23 -4.81
CA LYS A 98 0.80 7.16 -4.34
C LYS A 98 0.87 7.26 -2.82
N ALA A 99 0.85 8.48 -2.28
CA ALA A 99 0.79 8.71 -0.84
C ALA A 99 -0.65 8.96 -0.40
N LEU A 100 -1.06 8.32 0.70
CA LEU A 100 -2.39 8.47 1.26
C LEU A 100 -2.29 8.67 2.78
N VAL A 101 -3.24 9.45 3.31
CA VAL A 101 -3.36 9.70 4.75
C VAL A 101 -4.70 9.17 5.22
N PHE A 102 -4.71 8.54 6.40
CA PHE A 102 -5.94 8.02 6.98
C PHE A 102 -6.68 9.10 7.77
N TYR A 103 -7.98 9.21 7.50
CA TYR A 103 -8.89 10.08 8.21
C TYR A 103 -9.88 9.24 8.99
N ALA A 104 -10.02 9.49 10.29
CA ALA A 104 -10.99 8.80 11.13
C ALA A 104 -12.37 9.42 10.95
N GLY A 105 -13.39 8.58 10.88
CA GLY A 105 -14.77 9.03 10.72
C GLY A 105 -15.26 8.93 9.28
N LYS A 106 -16.40 9.56 9.00
CA LYS A 106 -17.08 9.45 7.73
C LYS A 106 -16.66 10.56 6.77
N ALA A 107 -16.33 10.17 5.51
CA ALA A 107 -16.01 11.14 4.47
C ALA A 107 -17.20 12.07 4.20
N PRO A 108 -16.95 13.35 3.83
CA PRO A 108 -15.65 14.00 3.68
C PRO A 108 -15.13 14.69 4.94
N LYS A 109 -15.80 14.53 6.07
CA LYS A 109 -15.57 15.29 7.31
C LYS A 109 -14.74 14.54 8.36
N GLY A 110 -13.90 13.61 7.94
CA GLY A 110 -13.06 12.87 8.88
C GLY A 110 -11.97 13.70 9.51
N ILE A 111 -11.41 13.15 10.58
CA ILE A 111 -10.31 13.78 11.33
C ILE A 111 -8.98 13.16 10.86
N LYS A 112 -8.06 14.00 10.41
CA LYS A 112 -6.75 13.57 9.94
C LYS A 112 -5.97 12.88 11.06
N THR A 113 -5.36 11.74 10.74
CA THR A 113 -4.49 11.00 11.64
C THR A 113 -3.04 11.06 11.16
N ASN A 114 -2.12 10.45 11.92
CA ASN A 114 -0.72 10.35 11.54
C ASN A 114 -0.41 9.10 10.72
N TRP A 115 -1.42 8.30 10.38
CA TRP A 115 -1.22 7.09 9.57
C TRP A 115 -1.07 7.46 8.11
N ILE A 116 0.04 7.02 7.51
CA ILE A 116 0.37 7.25 6.11
C ILE A 116 0.54 5.90 5.41
N MET A 117 -0.02 5.78 4.23
CA MET A 117 0.15 4.62 3.37
C MET A 117 0.80 5.04 2.06
N HIS A 118 1.75 4.26 1.60
CA HIS A 118 2.29 4.39 0.26
C HIS A 118 1.78 3.20 -0.57
N GLU A 119 0.99 3.50 -1.59
CA GLU A 119 0.47 2.49 -2.51
C GLU A 119 1.35 2.43 -3.75
N TYR A 120 1.76 1.23 -4.12
CA TYR A 120 2.61 0.97 -5.27
C TYR A 120 1.83 0.16 -6.30
N ARG A 121 1.88 0.57 -7.55
CA ARG A 121 1.28 -0.18 -8.67
C ARG A 121 2.14 -0.06 -9.91
N LEU A 122 1.97 -1.07 -10.76
CA LEU A 122 2.63 -1.13 -12.06
C LEU A 122 1.92 -0.29 -13.11
#